data_be45c3de64c466373be5fe14f19e65f5
#
_entry.id   be45c3de64c466373be5fe14f19e65f5
#
_cell.length_a   1.000
_cell.length_b   1.000
_cell.length_c   1.000
_cell.angle_alpha   90.00
_cell.angle_beta   90.00
_cell.angle_gamma   90.00
#
_symmetry.space_group_name_H-M   'P 1'
#
loop_
_entity.id
_entity.type
_entity.pdbx_description
1 polymer ?
#
loop_
_entity_poly.entity_id
_entity_poly.type
_entity_poly.pdbx_seq_one_letter_code
_entity_poly.pdbx_strand_id
1 'polypeptide(L)'
;MITAEKNTMAQQAKKLMEQADALAQFSADEGAITRAYLTPQHRAAHDQLAQWMREAGLETWQDSVGNQWGRKVSANPTQPTLILGSHSDTVTNAGKYDGNLGVLLAIETLAQLADEAFPFHIDVVAFADEEGTRFNTTLIGSSGVAGCFNPQWLNVKDADGISMAEAMRTFGLDPNQAGCDARTAKETLAYLEVHIEQGPVLETENLP
;
A
#
# COMPACT_ATOMS: atom_id res chain seq x y z
N MET A 1 1.24 -33.72 -11.23
CA MET A 1 1.24 -32.73 -10.14
C MET A 1 2.25 -31.60 -10.39
N ILE A 2 3.55 -31.83 -10.46
CA ILE A 2 4.60 -30.76 -10.60
C ILE A 2 4.41 -29.83 -11.81
N THR A 3 3.87 -30.31 -12.94
CA THR A 3 3.63 -29.50 -14.16
C THR A 3 2.40 -28.59 -14.03
N ALA A 4 1.35 -29.02 -13.34
CA ALA A 4 0.15 -28.21 -13.11
C ALA A 4 0.44 -27.08 -12.11
N GLU A 5 1.16 -27.37 -11.03
CA GLU A 5 1.59 -26.36 -10.05
C GLU A 5 2.51 -25.29 -10.65
N LYS A 6 3.47 -25.70 -11.50
CA LYS A 6 4.35 -24.75 -12.23
C LYS A 6 3.56 -23.85 -13.18
N ASN A 7 2.54 -24.37 -13.86
CA ASN A 7 1.69 -23.55 -14.72
C ASN A 7 0.87 -22.54 -13.92
N THR A 8 0.40 -22.93 -12.74
CA THR A 8 -0.32 -22.02 -11.83
C THR A 8 0.56 -20.90 -11.34
N MET A 9 1.77 -21.20 -10.87
CA MET A 9 2.75 -20.18 -10.42
C MET A 9 3.14 -19.20 -11.54
N ALA A 10 3.37 -19.71 -12.77
CA ALA A 10 3.68 -18.85 -13.90
C ALA A 10 2.52 -17.92 -14.28
N GLN A 11 1.28 -18.39 -14.17
CA GLN A 11 0.09 -17.58 -14.42
C GLN A 11 -0.08 -16.49 -13.34
N GLN A 12 0.19 -16.82 -12.07
CA GLN A 12 0.14 -15.87 -10.95
C GLN A 12 1.21 -14.79 -11.10
N ALA A 13 2.44 -15.18 -11.42
CA ALA A 13 3.51 -14.22 -11.68
C ALA A 13 3.16 -13.29 -12.86
N LYS A 14 2.58 -13.83 -13.93
CA LYS A 14 2.12 -13.03 -15.07
C LYS A 14 1.05 -12.02 -14.64
N LYS A 15 0.05 -12.45 -13.85
CA LYS A 15 -1.00 -11.57 -13.33
C LYS A 15 -0.41 -10.43 -12.50
N LEU A 16 0.53 -10.71 -11.60
CA LEU A 16 1.22 -9.69 -10.80
C LEU A 16 1.94 -8.66 -11.67
N MET A 17 2.62 -9.12 -12.72
CA MET A 17 3.30 -8.23 -13.68
C MET A 17 2.29 -7.34 -14.42
N GLU A 18 1.16 -7.89 -14.86
CA GLU A 18 0.08 -7.15 -15.52
C GLU A 18 -0.55 -6.12 -14.57
N GLN A 19 -0.74 -6.46 -13.30
CA GLN A 19 -1.22 -5.54 -12.28
C GLN A 19 -0.21 -4.41 -12.00
N ALA A 20 1.09 -4.72 -11.93
CA ALA A 20 2.13 -3.71 -11.78
C ALA A 20 2.17 -2.76 -12.99
N ASP A 21 2.01 -3.29 -14.22
CA ASP A 21 1.91 -2.49 -15.44
C ASP A 21 0.65 -1.59 -15.44
N ALA A 22 -0.48 -2.08 -14.92
CA ALA A 22 -1.70 -1.31 -14.78
C ALA A 22 -1.55 -0.17 -13.75
N LEU A 23 -0.94 -0.42 -12.58
CA LEU A 23 -0.65 0.62 -11.60
C LEU A 23 0.32 1.68 -12.13
N ALA A 24 1.27 1.29 -12.97
CA ALA A 24 2.22 2.22 -13.59
C ALA A 24 1.54 3.27 -14.48
N GLN A 25 0.32 3.01 -14.96
CA GLN A 25 -0.45 3.98 -15.77
C GLN A 25 -0.97 5.17 -14.92
N PHE A 26 -1.10 5.01 -13.61
CA PHE A 26 -1.50 6.09 -12.72
C PHE A 26 -0.28 6.94 -12.35
N SER A 27 0.14 7.78 -13.28
CA SER A 27 1.32 8.65 -13.19
C SER A 27 0.97 10.09 -13.54
N ALA A 28 1.66 11.05 -12.90
CA ALA A 28 1.59 12.45 -13.26
C ALA A 28 2.41 12.77 -14.52
N ASP A 29 3.42 11.95 -14.84
CA ASP A 29 4.34 12.14 -15.94
C ASP A 29 4.04 11.18 -17.09
N GLU A 30 4.11 11.66 -18.31
CA GLU A 30 4.02 10.81 -19.50
C GLU A 30 5.33 10.05 -19.71
N GLY A 31 5.24 8.73 -19.87
CA GLY A 31 6.40 7.87 -20.11
C GLY A 31 7.28 7.59 -18.88
N ALA A 32 6.88 8.06 -17.70
CA ALA A 32 7.56 7.83 -16.43
C ALA A 32 6.52 7.50 -15.34
N ILE A 33 6.95 7.04 -14.17
CA ILE A 33 6.06 6.76 -13.04
C ILE A 33 6.32 7.78 -11.94
N THR A 34 5.36 8.68 -11.72
CA THR A 34 5.40 9.66 -10.63
C THR A 34 4.02 9.73 -10.00
N ARG A 35 3.90 9.25 -8.76
CA ARG A 35 2.65 9.17 -8.03
C ARG A 35 2.84 9.64 -6.59
N ALA A 36 2.79 10.95 -6.42
CA ALA A 36 2.98 11.57 -5.12
C ALA A 36 1.73 11.49 -4.24
N TYR A 37 1.92 11.57 -2.95
CA TYR A 37 0.90 11.55 -1.90
C TYR A 37 -0.23 12.57 -2.15
N LEU A 38 -1.49 12.16 -1.94
CA LEU A 38 -2.71 12.99 -2.05
C LEU A 38 -2.89 13.65 -3.43
N THR A 39 -2.38 13.04 -4.50
CA THR A 39 -2.64 13.47 -5.88
C THR A 39 -3.81 12.71 -6.50
N PRO A 40 -4.40 13.20 -7.62
CA PRO A 40 -5.41 12.44 -8.36
C PRO A 40 -4.91 11.07 -8.84
N GLN A 41 -3.64 10.96 -9.22
CA GLN A 41 -3.01 9.71 -9.64
C GLN A 41 -2.92 8.71 -8.47
N HIS A 42 -2.58 9.21 -7.28
CA HIS A 42 -2.58 8.42 -6.06
C HIS A 42 -4.00 7.93 -5.70
N ARG A 43 -5.02 8.78 -5.85
CA ARG A 43 -6.42 8.38 -5.67
C ARG A 43 -6.80 7.25 -6.64
N ALA A 44 -6.49 7.41 -7.92
CA ALA A 44 -6.83 6.42 -8.93
C ALA A 44 -6.13 5.08 -8.69
N ALA A 45 -4.86 5.10 -8.25
CA ALA A 45 -4.15 3.88 -7.86
C ALA A 45 -4.79 3.21 -6.64
N HIS A 46 -5.19 3.96 -5.61
CA HIS A 46 -5.89 3.42 -4.44
C HIS A 46 -7.26 2.84 -4.78
N ASP A 47 -8.03 3.48 -5.66
CA ASP A 47 -9.31 2.97 -6.12
C ASP A 47 -9.13 1.61 -6.84
N GLN A 48 -8.07 1.49 -7.65
CA GLN A 48 -7.72 0.24 -8.33
C GLN A 48 -7.26 -0.85 -7.34
N LEU A 49 -6.40 -0.51 -6.38
CA LEU A 49 -5.99 -1.44 -5.33
C LEU A 49 -7.19 -1.90 -4.49
N ALA A 50 -8.07 -0.99 -4.09
CA ALA A 50 -9.30 -1.32 -3.38
C ALA A 50 -10.22 -2.25 -4.20
N GLN A 51 -10.28 -2.08 -5.52
CA GLN A 51 -11.02 -2.99 -6.39
C GLN A 51 -10.41 -4.39 -6.34
N TRP A 52 -9.10 -4.55 -6.52
CA TRP A 52 -8.44 -5.87 -6.47
C TRP A 52 -8.53 -6.52 -5.09
N MET A 53 -8.46 -5.73 -4.01
CA MET A 53 -8.71 -6.21 -2.64
C MET A 53 -10.12 -6.78 -2.49
N ARG A 54 -11.15 -6.09 -3.01
CA ARG A 54 -12.54 -6.59 -3.01
C ARG A 54 -12.71 -7.85 -3.85
N GLU A 55 -12.07 -7.91 -5.02
CA GLU A 55 -12.06 -9.11 -5.88
C GLU A 55 -11.39 -10.30 -5.19
N ALA A 56 -10.42 -10.05 -4.31
CA ALA A 56 -9.80 -11.05 -3.43
C ALA A 56 -10.65 -11.40 -2.18
N GLY A 57 -11.85 -10.85 -2.06
CA GLY A 57 -12.79 -11.11 -0.95
C GLY A 57 -12.49 -10.32 0.34
N LEU A 58 -11.73 -9.22 0.25
CA LEU A 58 -11.39 -8.40 1.39
C LEU A 58 -12.40 -7.26 1.59
N GLU A 59 -12.69 -6.92 2.86
CA GLU A 59 -13.38 -5.69 3.23
C GLU A 59 -12.43 -4.50 3.10
N THR A 60 -12.81 -3.43 2.39
CA THR A 60 -11.89 -2.32 2.09
C THR A 60 -12.31 -1.02 2.74
N TRP A 61 -11.32 -0.24 3.18
CA TRP A 61 -11.51 1.14 3.67
C TRP A 61 -10.25 1.96 3.43
N GLN A 62 -10.38 3.29 3.60
CA GLN A 62 -9.26 4.20 3.66
C GLN A 62 -9.18 4.80 5.07
N ASP A 63 -7.97 4.89 5.63
CA ASP A 63 -7.79 5.47 6.96
C ASP A 63 -7.62 7.01 6.92
N SER A 64 -7.48 7.62 8.08
CA SER A 64 -7.46 9.06 8.27
C SER A 64 -6.24 9.79 7.69
N VAL A 65 -5.17 9.04 7.36
CA VAL A 65 -3.98 9.59 6.67
C VAL A 65 -3.91 9.15 5.21
N GLY A 66 -4.92 8.42 4.74
CA GLY A 66 -5.09 8.07 3.34
C GLY A 66 -4.52 6.71 2.93
N ASN A 67 -4.04 5.88 3.86
CA ASN A 67 -3.65 4.51 3.54
C ASN A 67 -4.86 3.73 3.02
N GLN A 68 -4.66 2.88 2.01
CA GLN A 68 -5.69 1.98 1.52
C GLN A 68 -5.55 0.61 2.18
N TRP A 69 -6.64 0.13 2.76
CA TRP A 69 -6.69 -1.12 3.50
C TRP A 69 -7.64 -2.14 2.87
N GLY A 70 -7.34 -3.43 3.11
CA GLY A 70 -8.24 -4.54 2.82
C GLY A 70 -8.12 -5.62 3.90
N ARG A 71 -9.23 -6.07 4.50
CA ARG A 71 -9.26 -7.05 5.59
C ARG A 71 -9.87 -8.38 5.18
N LYS A 72 -9.13 -9.47 5.44
CA LYS A 72 -9.68 -10.81 5.58
C LYS A 72 -10.07 -11.02 7.04
N VAL A 73 -11.38 -11.09 7.28
CA VAL A 73 -11.94 -11.15 8.63
C VAL A 73 -11.76 -12.54 9.23
N SER A 74 -11.28 -12.61 10.47
CA SER A 74 -11.31 -13.84 11.28
C SER A 74 -12.74 -14.14 11.74
N ALA A 75 -13.04 -15.41 11.94
CA ALA A 75 -14.30 -15.84 12.57
C ALA A 75 -14.46 -15.30 14.00
N ASN A 76 -13.36 -14.93 14.67
CA ASN A 76 -13.39 -14.30 16.00
C ASN A 76 -12.97 -12.82 15.88
N PRO A 77 -13.88 -11.86 16.07
CA PRO A 77 -13.62 -10.44 15.87
C PRO A 77 -12.67 -9.81 16.90
N THR A 78 -12.37 -10.51 18.01
CA THR A 78 -11.49 -10.02 19.08
C THR A 78 -10.01 -10.38 18.87
N GLN A 79 -9.69 -11.06 17.78
CA GLN A 79 -8.33 -11.49 17.51
C GLN A 79 -7.45 -10.34 17.01
N PRO A 80 -6.13 -10.40 17.27
CA PRO A 80 -5.19 -9.45 16.70
C PRO A 80 -5.09 -9.61 15.18
N THR A 81 -4.45 -8.66 14.53
CA THR A 81 -4.32 -8.57 13.08
C THR A 81 -2.87 -8.80 12.65
N LEU A 82 -2.65 -9.71 11.71
CA LEU A 82 -1.44 -9.75 10.91
C LEU A 82 -1.56 -8.71 9.80
N ILE A 83 -0.60 -7.79 9.69
CA ILE A 83 -0.58 -6.77 8.65
C ILE A 83 0.44 -7.17 7.58
N LEU A 84 0.01 -7.16 6.32
CA LEU A 84 0.83 -7.40 5.14
C LEU A 84 0.78 -6.16 4.26
N GLY A 85 1.85 -5.82 3.57
CA GLY A 85 1.80 -4.75 2.57
C GLY A 85 3.11 -4.00 2.40
N SER A 86 3.03 -2.86 1.77
CA SER A 86 4.10 -1.92 1.49
C SER A 86 3.49 -0.57 1.12
N HIS A 87 4.24 0.33 0.46
CA HIS A 87 3.74 1.64 0.04
C HIS A 87 3.20 1.64 -1.40
N SER A 88 2.46 2.68 -1.74
CA SER A 88 1.81 2.88 -3.05
C SER A 88 2.17 4.20 -3.72
N ASP A 89 2.73 5.16 -2.98
CA ASP A 89 3.35 6.36 -3.55
C ASP A 89 4.70 6.03 -4.18
N THR A 90 5.27 6.96 -4.93
CA THR A 90 6.53 6.76 -5.63
C THR A 90 7.39 8.02 -5.60
N VAL A 91 8.70 7.83 -5.76
CA VAL A 91 9.59 8.92 -6.18
C VAL A 91 9.26 9.39 -7.60
N THR A 92 9.85 10.50 -8.03
CA THR A 92 9.78 10.95 -9.43
C THR A 92 10.53 9.97 -10.33
N ASN A 93 9.90 9.56 -11.44
CA ASN A 93 10.45 8.60 -12.40
C ASN A 93 10.87 7.27 -11.77
N ALA A 94 9.98 6.72 -10.97
CA ALA A 94 10.20 5.48 -10.21
C ALA A 94 10.16 4.22 -11.08
N GLY A 95 10.64 3.13 -10.49
CA GLY A 95 10.37 1.77 -10.96
C GLY A 95 8.96 1.31 -10.57
N LYS A 96 8.37 0.42 -11.37
CA LYS A 96 6.98 -0.05 -11.16
C LYS A 96 6.82 -1.06 -10.03
N TYR A 97 7.92 -1.54 -9.46
CA TYR A 97 7.92 -2.57 -8.41
C TYR A 97 8.18 -2.01 -7.02
N ASP A 98 8.72 -0.80 -6.93
CA ASP A 98 9.05 -0.14 -5.68
C ASP A 98 7.78 0.09 -4.84
N GLY A 99 7.73 -0.53 -3.67
CA GLY A 99 6.57 -0.60 -2.79
C GLY A 99 5.39 -1.39 -3.34
N ASN A 100 4.95 -1.06 -4.56
CA ASN A 100 3.74 -1.61 -5.17
C ASN A 100 3.75 -3.14 -5.30
N LEU A 101 4.93 -3.77 -5.54
CA LEU A 101 5.04 -5.22 -5.62
C LEU A 101 4.64 -5.90 -4.31
N GLY A 102 5.06 -5.35 -3.16
CA GLY A 102 4.69 -5.89 -1.85
C GLY A 102 3.20 -5.86 -1.58
N VAL A 103 2.52 -4.77 -1.99
CA VAL A 103 1.06 -4.65 -1.90
C VAL A 103 0.37 -5.68 -2.81
N LEU A 104 0.78 -5.79 -4.06
CA LEU A 104 0.19 -6.72 -5.03
C LEU A 104 0.39 -8.19 -4.61
N LEU A 105 1.57 -8.54 -4.09
CA LEU A 105 1.86 -9.87 -3.56
C LEU A 105 0.95 -10.21 -2.39
N ALA A 106 0.72 -9.27 -1.47
CA ALA A 106 -0.19 -9.47 -0.35
C ALA A 106 -1.63 -9.72 -0.81
N ILE A 107 -2.14 -8.93 -1.76
CA ILE A 107 -3.48 -9.10 -2.34
C ILE A 107 -3.61 -10.46 -3.02
N GLU A 108 -2.67 -10.81 -3.89
CA GLU A 108 -2.71 -12.08 -4.64
C GLU A 108 -2.59 -13.30 -3.72
N THR A 109 -1.77 -13.22 -2.68
CA THR A 109 -1.66 -14.27 -1.67
C THR A 109 -3.01 -14.51 -0.98
N LEU A 110 -3.72 -13.45 -0.57
CA LEU A 110 -5.02 -13.59 0.06
C LEU A 110 -6.13 -14.04 -0.91
N ALA A 111 -6.03 -13.68 -2.18
CA ALA A 111 -6.92 -14.20 -3.22
C ALA A 111 -6.80 -15.73 -3.36
N GLN A 112 -5.57 -16.27 -3.29
CA GLN A 112 -5.33 -17.72 -3.32
C GLN A 112 -5.79 -18.43 -2.06
N LEU A 113 -5.77 -17.73 -0.93
CA LEU A 113 -6.19 -18.23 0.38
C LEU A 113 -7.64 -17.81 0.72
N ALA A 114 -8.46 -17.51 -0.30
CA ALA A 114 -9.82 -16.99 -0.09
C ALA A 114 -10.68 -17.93 0.79
N ASP A 115 -10.59 -19.24 0.54
CA ASP A 115 -11.35 -20.27 1.25
C ASP A 115 -10.74 -20.69 2.60
N GLU A 116 -9.52 -20.22 2.91
CA GLU A 116 -8.84 -20.57 4.15
C GLU A 116 -9.33 -19.69 5.32
N ALA A 117 -9.58 -20.32 6.46
CA ALA A 117 -9.93 -19.63 7.71
C ALA A 117 -8.69 -19.44 8.58
N PHE A 118 -8.50 -18.24 9.10
CA PHE A 118 -7.38 -17.91 9.98
C PHE A 118 -7.88 -17.59 11.39
N PRO A 119 -7.09 -17.96 12.44
CA PRO A 119 -7.45 -17.66 13.83
C PRO A 119 -7.21 -16.17 14.21
N PHE A 120 -6.79 -15.33 13.27
CA PHE A 120 -6.53 -13.89 13.42
C PHE A 120 -6.99 -13.16 12.15
N HIS A 121 -7.17 -11.84 12.24
CA HIS A 121 -7.42 -11.02 11.07
C HIS A 121 -6.16 -10.89 10.22
N ILE A 122 -6.32 -10.73 8.91
CA ILE A 122 -5.22 -10.36 8.02
C ILE A 122 -5.61 -9.08 7.31
N ASP A 123 -4.81 -8.03 7.47
CA ASP A 123 -4.97 -6.77 6.75
C ASP A 123 -3.89 -6.64 5.69
N VAL A 124 -4.28 -6.24 4.50
CA VAL A 124 -3.38 -5.71 3.49
C VAL A 124 -3.40 -4.19 3.59
N VAL A 125 -2.23 -3.56 3.59
CA VAL A 125 -2.07 -2.11 3.55
C VAL A 125 -1.27 -1.67 2.34
N ALA A 126 -1.75 -0.63 1.67
CA ALA A 126 -0.97 0.20 0.77
C ALA A 126 -0.75 1.53 1.49
N PHE A 127 0.45 1.73 2.05
CA PHE A 127 0.80 2.97 2.71
C PHE A 127 0.78 4.12 1.71
N ALA A 128 0.21 5.24 2.14
CA ALA A 128 -0.09 6.37 1.27
C ALA A 128 1.12 7.24 0.95
N ASP A 129 2.09 7.31 1.86
CA ASP A 129 3.30 8.12 1.74
C ASP A 129 4.43 7.49 2.54
N GLU A 130 5.40 6.94 1.86
CA GLU A 130 6.66 6.44 2.39
C GLU A 130 7.81 7.35 1.97
N GLU A 131 7.81 7.73 0.70
CA GLU A 131 8.87 8.41 -0.01
C GLU A 131 9.00 9.92 0.35
N GLY A 132 7.91 10.52 0.81
CA GLY A 132 7.90 11.94 1.24
C GLY A 132 8.11 12.94 0.12
N THR A 133 7.90 12.58 -1.13
CA THR A 133 8.27 13.38 -2.31
C THR A 133 7.53 14.70 -2.41
N ARG A 134 6.25 14.75 -1.96
CA ARG A 134 5.43 15.96 -2.09
C ARG A 134 5.69 16.99 -1.00
N PHE A 135 5.85 16.54 0.25
CA PHE A 135 5.91 17.43 1.42
C PHE A 135 7.27 17.41 2.13
N ASN A 136 8.28 16.75 1.57
CA ASN A 136 9.59 16.55 2.20
C ASN A 136 9.47 15.96 3.62
N THR A 137 8.49 15.10 3.81
CA THR A 137 8.18 14.43 5.08
C THR A 137 7.85 12.99 4.76
N THR A 138 8.71 12.07 5.14
CA THR A 138 8.57 10.64 4.83
C THR A 138 7.73 9.89 5.86
N LEU A 139 7.26 8.70 5.50
CA LEU A 139 6.60 7.74 6.40
C LEU A 139 5.30 8.28 7.04
N ILE A 140 4.58 9.18 6.37
CA ILE A 140 3.33 9.74 6.90
C ILE A 140 2.30 8.62 7.09
N GLY A 141 2.17 7.73 6.10
CA GLY A 141 1.22 6.62 6.14
C GLY A 141 1.45 5.69 7.33
N SER A 142 2.65 5.17 7.48
CA SER A 142 3.01 4.27 8.58
C SER A 142 3.04 4.97 9.94
N SER A 143 3.41 6.25 10.00
CA SER A 143 3.38 7.05 11.23
C SER A 143 1.94 7.22 11.76
N GLY A 144 0.95 7.37 10.87
CA GLY A 144 -0.46 7.39 11.27
C GLY A 144 -0.85 6.09 11.97
N VAL A 145 -0.50 4.97 11.39
CA VAL A 145 -0.78 3.63 11.95
C VAL A 145 -0.03 3.36 13.25
N ALA A 146 1.20 3.83 13.36
CA ALA A 146 2.03 3.65 14.56
C ALA A 146 1.71 4.63 15.71
N GLY A 147 0.77 5.56 15.53
CA GLY A 147 0.45 6.58 16.54
C GLY A 147 1.52 7.65 16.69
N CYS A 148 2.33 7.85 15.65
CA CYS A 148 3.43 8.80 15.62
C CYS A 148 3.18 9.98 14.66
N PHE A 149 1.95 10.14 14.16
CA PHE A 149 1.60 11.27 13.28
C PHE A 149 1.84 12.60 13.99
N ASN A 150 2.62 13.47 13.34
CA ASN A 150 2.89 14.81 13.89
C ASN A 150 1.87 15.82 13.30
N PRO A 151 0.98 16.41 14.11
CA PRO A 151 -0.01 17.38 13.63
C PRO A 151 0.60 18.62 12.94
N GLN A 152 1.87 18.94 13.18
CA GLN A 152 2.54 20.06 12.52
C GLN A 152 2.78 19.81 11.04
N TRP A 153 2.81 18.56 10.59
CA TRP A 153 2.92 18.20 9.18
C TRP A 153 1.76 18.76 8.34
N LEU A 154 0.59 18.94 8.94
CA LEU A 154 -0.58 19.54 8.28
C LEU A 154 -0.31 20.94 7.72
N ASN A 155 0.67 21.66 8.28
CA ASN A 155 1.05 23.01 7.85
C ASN A 155 2.18 23.02 6.80
N VAL A 156 2.83 21.89 6.56
CA VAL A 156 3.89 21.79 5.54
C VAL A 156 3.25 21.99 4.17
N LYS A 157 3.92 22.73 3.32
CA LYS A 157 3.47 23.06 1.96
C LYS A 157 4.31 22.34 0.92
N ASP A 158 3.65 21.93 -0.14
CA ASP A 158 4.30 21.44 -1.35
C ASP A 158 4.89 22.57 -2.20
N ALA A 159 5.47 22.22 -3.35
CA ALA A 159 6.08 23.17 -4.28
C ALA A 159 5.10 24.22 -4.85
N ASP A 160 3.81 23.91 -4.88
CA ASP A 160 2.75 24.80 -5.34
C ASP A 160 2.17 25.67 -4.22
N GLY A 161 2.69 25.54 -3.00
CA GLY A 161 2.26 26.28 -1.81
C GLY A 161 0.99 25.71 -1.16
N ILE A 162 0.53 24.53 -1.57
CA ILE A 162 -0.63 23.83 -1.01
C ILE A 162 -0.21 23.14 0.28
N SER A 163 -0.88 23.42 1.39
CA SER A 163 -0.61 22.74 2.64
C SER A 163 -1.09 21.28 2.61
N MET A 164 -0.46 20.41 3.41
CA MET A 164 -0.92 19.01 3.56
C MET A 164 -2.39 18.95 3.99
N ALA A 165 -2.82 19.83 4.91
CA ALA A 165 -4.22 19.90 5.32
C ALA A 165 -5.18 20.23 4.16
N GLU A 166 -4.79 21.12 3.25
CA GLU A 166 -5.58 21.43 2.04
C GLU A 166 -5.59 20.27 1.07
N ALA A 167 -4.45 19.61 0.85
CA ALA A 167 -4.34 18.42 0.01
C ALA A 167 -5.19 17.27 0.56
N MET A 168 -5.19 17.03 1.87
CA MET A 168 -6.04 16.03 2.53
C MET A 168 -7.54 16.30 2.28
N ARG A 169 -8.00 17.56 2.45
CA ARG A 169 -9.40 17.92 2.15
C ARG A 169 -9.75 17.67 0.70
N THR A 170 -8.87 18.04 -0.21
CA THR A 170 -9.07 17.83 -1.66
C THR A 170 -9.11 16.33 -1.99
N PHE A 171 -8.32 15.53 -1.28
CA PHE A 171 -8.32 14.09 -1.40
C PHE A 171 -9.55 13.42 -0.76
N GLY A 172 -10.35 14.14 0.04
CA GLY A 172 -11.56 13.66 0.70
C GLY A 172 -11.34 13.16 2.12
N LEU A 173 -10.21 13.54 2.75
CA LEU A 173 -9.88 13.24 4.14
C LEU A 173 -10.18 14.44 5.04
N ASP A 174 -10.44 14.20 6.34
CA ASP A 174 -10.54 15.23 7.36
C ASP A 174 -9.19 15.40 8.08
N PRO A 175 -8.46 16.52 7.88
CA PRO A 175 -7.18 16.75 8.56
C PRO A 175 -7.28 16.74 10.09
N ASN A 176 -8.47 17.01 10.66
CA ASN A 176 -8.67 16.98 12.11
C ASN A 176 -8.68 15.54 12.67
N GLN A 177 -8.85 14.55 11.82
CA GLN A 177 -8.81 13.12 12.17
C GLN A 177 -7.47 12.47 11.84
N ALA A 178 -6.51 13.20 11.25
CA ALA A 178 -5.24 12.63 10.82
C ALA A 178 -4.52 11.91 11.99
N GLY A 179 -4.25 10.62 11.80
CA GLY A 179 -3.61 9.76 12.80
C GLY A 179 -4.54 9.19 13.88
N CYS A 180 -5.87 9.36 13.78
CA CYS A 180 -6.81 8.79 14.76
C CYS A 180 -6.94 7.26 14.67
N ASP A 181 -6.49 6.63 13.58
CA ASP A 181 -6.57 5.19 13.33
C ASP A 181 -5.33 4.43 13.84
N ALA A 182 -4.58 5.02 14.77
CA ALA A 182 -3.39 4.40 15.36
C ALA A 182 -3.70 3.04 15.97
N ARG A 183 -2.85 2.06 15.66
CA ARG A 183 -2.99 0.70 16.16
C ARG A 183 -2.11 0.47 17.38
N THR A 184 -2.60 -0.36 18.27
CA THR A 184 -1.85 -0.75 19.48
C THR A 184 -1.13 -2.08 19.27
N ALA A 185 -0.11 -2.34 20.11
CA ALA A 185 0.60 -3.62 20.12
C ALA A 185 -0.32 -4.82 20.49
N LYS A 186 -1.48 -4.59 21.11
CA LYS A 186 -2.45 -5.65 21.41
C LYS A 186 -3.30 -6.01 20.19
N GLU A 187 -3.51 -5.06 19.30
CA GLU A 187 -4.31 -5.23 18.09
C GLU A 187 -3.48 -5.76 16.92
N THR A 188 -2.16 -5.66 17.01
CA THR A 188 -1.23 -6.03 15.93
C THR A 188 -0.43 -7.26 16.32
N LEU A 189 -0.59 -8.35 15.56
CA LEU A 189 0.19 -9.58 15.73
C LEU A 189 1.61 -9.42 15.21
N ALA A 190 1.73 -8.93 13.98
CA ALA A 190 2.99 -8.64 13.29
C ALA A 190 2.72 -7.78 12.05
N TYR A 191 3.79 -7.21 11.50
CA TYR A 191 3.83 -6.62 10.15
C TYR A 191 4.85 -7.37 9.32
N LEU A 192 4.48 -7.71 8.09
CA LEU A 192 5.35 -8.35 7.11
C LEU A 192 5.31 -7.56 5.81
N GLU A 193 6.48 -7.32 5.26
CA GLU A 193 6.66 -6.64 3.98
C GLU A 193 7.59 -7.44 3.08
N VAL A 194 7.19 -7.58 1.82
CA VAL A 194 8.05 -8.01 0.74
C VAL A 194 8.42 -6.79 -0.08
N HIS A 195 9.70 -6.53 -0.24
CA HIS A 195 10.20 -5.38 -0.95
C HIS A 195 11.33 -5.78 -1.89
N ILE A 196 11.55 -5.01 -2.97
CA ILE A 196 12.72 -5.15 -3.81
C ILE A 196 13.98 -4.74 -3.03
N GLU A 197 15.15 -5.20 -3.45
CA GLU A 197 16.42 -4.80 -2.81
C GLU A 197 16.68 -3.28 -2.93
N GLN A 198 16.27 -2.66 -4.03
CA GLN A 198 16.64 -1.29 -4.43
C GLN A 198 18.17 -1.09 -4.51
N GLY A 199 18.90 -2.13 -4.89
CA GLY A 199 20.34 -2.13 -4.92
C GLY A 199 20.87 -3.10 -5.97
N PRO A 200 22.18 -3.04 -6.29
CA PRO A 200 22.79 -3.83 -7.37
C PRO A 200 23.37 -5.17 -6.90
N VAL A 201 23.29 -5.52 -5.60
CA VAL A 201 24.03 -6.67 -5.06
C VAL A 201 23.41 -7.98 -5.52
N LEU A 202 22.09 -8.16 -5.34
CA LEU A 202 21.42 -9.40 -5.73
C LEU A 202 21.51 -9.61 -7.24
N GLU A 203 21.34 -8.57 -8.05
CA GLU A 203 21.51 -8.65 -9.50
C GLU A 203 22.95 -9.04 -9.88
N THR A 204 23.96 -8.43 -9.26
CA THR A 204 25.38 -8.72 -9.53
C THR A 204 25.74 -10.16 -9.14
N GLU A 205 25.18 -10.66 -8.04
CA GLU A 205 25.42 -12.02 -7.55
C GLU A 205 24.47 -13.05 -8.20
N ASN A 206 23.59 -12.63 -9.12
CA ASN A 206 22.56 -13.45 -9.77
C ASN A 206 21.70 -14.23 -8.75
N LEU A 207 21.32 -13.55 -7.68
CA LEU A 207 20.42 -14.03 -6.64
C LEU A 207 19.02 -13.47 -6.85
N PRO A 208 17.96 -14.23 -6.46
CA PRO A 208 16.57 -13.74 -6.49
C PRO A 208 16.32 -12.67 -5.45
#